data_01206fa928a64b8677ab9bcac1cc7b62
#
_entry.id   01206fa928a64b8677ab9bcac1cc7b62
#
_cell.length_a   1.000
_cell.length_b   1.000
_cell.length_c   1.000
_cell.angle_alpha   90.00
_cell.angle_beta   90.00
_cell.angle_gamma   90.00
#
_symmetry.space_group_name_H-M   'P 1'
#
loop_
_entity.id
_entity.type
_entity.pdbx_description
1 polymer ?
#
loop_
_entity_poly.entity_id
_entity_poly.type
_entity_poly.pdbx_seq_one_letter_code
_entity_poly.pdbx_strand_id
1 'polypeptide(L)'
;DWFYHGKVQSAPQIKYRSILDYDHAVTWIDTGDSENQITIEGNEASEDTASSSSSADHNTVSASVSQQNADLNFKEQFVGESFGRINKAEAELTLLTLAEYFTKIGKQRVIDERIDVGIISPYRAQVQYLKRLIKKYEFFKPYRRLISVNTVDGFQGQERDVILISLVRSNDEGQIGFLKDLRRMNVAMTRARMKLIILGNKDTMTQHPFYKKLWEYVEAINNNE
;
A
#
# COMPACT_ATOMS: atom_id res chain seq x y z
N ASP A 1 17.51 -11.24 -7.92
CA ASP A 1 18.64 -10.30 -7.82
C ASP A 1 18.92 -9.60 -9.14
N TRP A 2 17.96 -8.80 -9.63
CA TRP A 2 17.99 -8.17 -10.97
C TRP A 2 18.88 -6.92 -11.03
N PHE A 3 19.17 -6.29 -9.88
CA PHE A 3 19.98 -5.07 -9.81
C PHE A 3 21.46 -5.35 -9.56
N TYR A 4 21.77 -6.41 -8.82
CA TYR A 4 23.11 -6.65 -8.31
C TYR A 4 23.74 -7.96 -8.83
N HIS A 5 23.07 -8.67 -9.75
CA HIS A 5 23.56 -9.89 -10.40
C HIS A 5 24.13 -10.94 -9.43
N GLY A 6 23.43 -11.18 -8.30
CA GLY A 6 23.86 -12.13 -7.28
C GLY A 6 24.99 -11.66 -6.37
N LYS A 7 25.45 -10.41 -6.51
CA LYS A 7 26.59 -9.89 -5.72
C LYS A 7 26.20 -9.43 -4.32
N VAL A 8 24.91 -9.23 -4.05
CA VAL A 8 24.40 -8.82 -2.73
C VAL A 8 23.73 -10.01 -2.08
N GLN A 9 24.17 -10.34 -0.88
CA GLN A 9 23.61 -11.40 -0.05
C GLN A 9 23.24 -10.81 1.31
N SER A 10 22.18 -11.32 1.92
CA SER A 10 21.85 -10.97 3.31
C SER A 10 22.94 -11.44 4.25
N ALA A 11 23.26 -10.64 5.26
CA ALA A 11 24.19 -11.06 6.29
C ALA A 11 23.65 -12.31 7.02
N PRO A 12 24.50 -13.27 7.40
CA PRO A 12 24.04 -14.54 7.99
C PRO A 12 23.21 -14.39 9.26
N GLN A 13 23.38 -13.29 9.98
CA GLN A 13 22.65 -12.98 11.20
C GLN A 13 21.27 -12.34 10.95
N ILE A 14 20.96 -11.96 9.70
CA ILE A 14 19.64 -11.42 9.36
C ILE A 14 18.67 -12.59 9.21
N LYS A 15 17.81 -12.75 10.22
CA LYS A 15 16.70 -13.68 10.15
C LYS A 15 15.49 -12.95 9.55
N TYR A 16 14.75 -13.66 8.70
CA TYR A 16 13.45 -13.19 8.23
C TYR A 16 12.54 -12.93 9.44
N ARG A 17 11.94 -11.74 9.48
CA ARG A 17 10.95 -11.37 10.48
C ARG A 17 9.70 -10.91 9.74
N SER A 18 8.58 -11.58 9.97
CA SER A 18 7.28 -11.07 9.57
C SER A 18 6.60 -10.39 10.76
N ILE A 19 5.75 -9.41 10.46
CA ILE A 19 4.94 -8.74 11.48
C ILE A 19 3.75 -9.62 11.86
N LEU A 20 3.16 -10.27 10.87
CA LEU A 20 2.09 -11.24 11.03
C LEU A 20 2.61 -12.64 10.67
N ASP A 21 2.14 -13.65 11.39
CA ASP A 21 2.39 -15.04 11.03
C ASP A 21 1.74 -15.33 9.66
N TYR A 22 2.45 -16.10 8.84
CA TYR A 22 1.99 -16.46 7.47
C TYR A 22 1.78 -15.27 6.53
N ASP A 23 2.45 -14.13 6.77
CA ASP A 23 2.37 -12.96 5.88
C ASP A 23 3.51 -12.99 4.85
N HIS A 24 3.17 -12.71 3.60
CA HIS A 24 4.18 -12.58 2.55
C HIS A 24 5.00 -11.30 2.72
N ALA A 25 6.33 -11.40 2.55
CA ALA A 25 7.21 -10.24 2.64
C ALA A 25 6.90 -9.18 1.58
N VAL A 26 6.39 -9.59 0.41
CA VAL A 26 6.02 -8.71 -0.70
C VAL A 26 4.64 -9.08 -1.21
N THR A 27 3.80 -8.07 -1.39
CA THR A 27 2.46 -8.21 -1.99
C THR A 27 2.28 -7.16 -3.08
N TRP A 28 1.65 -7.51 -4.19
CA TRP A 28 1.18 -6.56 -5.18
C TRP A 28 -0.35 -6.58 -5.24
N ILE A 29 -0.96 -5.41 -5.07
CA ILE A 29 -2.40 -5.21 -5.21
C ILE A 29 -2.65 -4.59 -6.58
N ASP A 30 -3.33 -5.32 -7.44
CA ASP A 30 -3.69 -4.84 -8.77
C ASP A 30 -4.85 -3.86 -8.67
N THR A 31 -4.68 -2.69 -9.27
CA THR A 31 -5.70 -1.64 -9.36
C THR A 31 -6.34 -1.58 -10.75
N GLY A 32 -6.04 -2.54 -11.62
CA GLY A 32 -6.56 -2.62 -13.00
C GLY A 32 -7.84 -3.41 -13.10
N ASP A 33 -8.00 -4.47 -12.32
CA ASP A 33 -9.19 -5.33 -12.35
C ASP A 33 -10.32 -4.72 -11.53
N SER A 34 -11.39 -4.36 -12.21
CA SER A 34 -12.66 -3.95 -11.60
C SER A 34 -13.31 -5.08 -10.78
N GLU A 35 -12.84 -6.33 -10.93
CA GLU A 35 -13.35 -7.50 -10.24
C GLU A 35 -12.71 -7.76 -8.87
N ASN A 36 -11.56 -7.16 -8.57
CA ASN A 36 -11.00 -7.12 -7.22
C ASN A 36 -11.68 -6.03 -6.38
N GLN A 37 -13.00 -6.04 -6.36
CA GLN A 37 -13.76 -5.46 -5.26
C GLN A 37 -13.32 -6.24 -4.01
N ILE A 38 -12.57 -5.58 -3.14
CA ILE A 38 -12.30 -6.08 -1.81
C ILE A 38 -13.66 -6.26 -1.15
N THR A 39 -14.19 -7.47 -1.23
CA THR A 39 -15.37 -7.88 -0.49
C THR A 39 -14.91 -7.95 0.95
N ILE A 40 -15.11 -6.87 1.69
CA ILE A 40 -15.05 -6.93 3.15
C ILE A 40 -16.26 -7.79 3.53
N GLU A 41 -16.04 -9.09 3.77
CA GLU A 41 -17.01 -9.92 4.44
C GLU A 41 -17.26 -9.32 5.82
N GLY A 42 -18.25 -8.45 5.87
CA GLY A 42 -18.88 -8.06 7.13
C GLY A 42 -19.55 -9.31 7.65
N ASN A 43 -19.07 -9.87 8.75
CA ASN A 43 -19.85 -10.81 9.55
C ASN A 43 -21.18 -10.15 9.86
N GLU A 44 -22.22 -10.50 9.12
CA GLU A 44 -23.60 -10.30 9.54
C GLU A 44 -23.81 -11.19 10.75
N ALA A 45 -23.63 -10.59 11.91
CA ALA A 45 -24.09 -11.19 13.14
C ALA A 45 -25.62 -11.21 13.08
N SER A 46 -26.15 -12.44 13.04
CA SER A 46 -27.58 -12.75 13.23
C SER A 46 -28.15 -11.90 14.37
N GLU A 47 -29.22 -11.17 14.05
CA GLU A 47 -30.08 -10.52 15.03
C GLU A 47 -30.67 -11.59 15.97
N ASP A 48 -30.22 -11.59 17.22
CA ASP A 48 -31.00 -12.09 18.32
C ASP A 48 -30.95 -11.07 19.48
N THR A 49 -32.15 -10.66 19.80
CA THR A 49 -32.60 -9.70 20.81
C THR A 49 -31.88 -9.80 22.15
N ALA A 50 -31.40 -8.71 22.71
CA ALA A 50 -31.77 -8.06 23.97
C ALA A 50 -30.64 -7.25 24.62
N SER A 51 -30.97 -6.00 24.88
CA SER A 51 -30.56 -5.12 26.02
C SER A 51 -29.09 -4.75 26.27
N SER A 52 -28.87 -3.44 26.10
CA SER A 52 -28.12 -2.50 26.96
C SER A 52 -26.59 -2.54 26.99
N SER A 53 -26.07 -1.35 26.68
CA SER A 53 -24.85 -0.64 27.14
C SER A 53 -23.60 -0.68 26.26
N SER A 54 -23.37 0.51 25.67
CA SER A 54 -22.07 1.20 25.46
C SER A 54 -20.87 0.39 24.95
N SER A 55 -20.64 0.48 23.67
CA SER A 55 -19.30 0.64 23.05
C SER A 55 -19.43 0.95 21.54
N ALA A 56 -19.70 2.20 21.23
CA ALA A 56 -19.54 2.72 19.87
C ALA A 56 -18.06 3.06 19.69
N ASP A 57 -17.35 2.47 18.69
CA ASP A 57 -16.27 3.16 17.98
C ASP A 57 -15.49 2.30 16.95
N HIS A 58 -15.90 1.06 16.65
CA HIS A 58 -15.14 0.24 15.71
C HIS A 58 -15.70 0.14 14.28
N ASN A 59 -16.92 0.66 14.04
CA ASN A 59 -17.63 0.43 12.75
C ASN A 59 -17.63 1.60 11.75
N THR A 60 -17.14 2.79 12.14
CA THR A 60 -17.41 4.01 11.35
C THR A 60 -16.49 4.19 10.15
N VAL A 61 -15.27 3.63 10.16
CA VAL A 61 -14.32 3.82 9.05
C VAL A 61 -14.55 2.81 7.94
N SER A 62 -14.85 1.56 8.27
CA SER A 62 -15.16 0.52 7.28
C SER A 62 -16.44 0.85 6.51
N ALA A 63 -17.48 1.31 7.20
CA ALA A 63 -18.76 1.66 6.57
C ALA A 63 -18.69 2.93 5.71
N SER A 64 -17.94 3.97 6.12
CA SER A 64 -17.82 5.21 5.36
C SER A 64 -16.93 5.06 4.11
N VAL A 65 -15.95 4.16 4.15
CA VAL A 65 -15.09 3.86 3.00
C VAL A 65 -15.79 2.89 2.04
N SER A 66 -16.55 1.91 2.57
CA SER A 66 -17.26 0.91 1.75
C SER A 66 -18.39 1.54 0.91
N GLN A 67 -19.11 2.54 1.42
CA GLN A 67 -20.17 3.21 0.68
C GLN A 67 -19.68 4.15 -0.44
N GLN A 68 -18.40 4.57 -0.40
CA GLN A 68 -17.80 5.41 -1.45
C GLN A 68 -17.06 4.61 -2.54
N ASN A 69 -16.86 3.32 -2.36
CA ASN A 69 -16.05 2.49 -3.27
C ASN A 69 -16.78 1.95 -4.50
N ALA A 70 -18.11 2.09 -4.58
CA ALA A 70 -18.89 1.53 -5.67
C ALA A 70 -18.61 2.13 -7.08
N ASP A 71 -17.92 3.30 -7.14
CA ASP A 71 -17.59 4.00 -8.40
C ASP A 71 -16.13 4.52 -8.45
N LEU A 72 -15.17 3.85 -7.78
CA LEU A 72 -13.79 4.30 -7.80
C LEU A 72 -13.13 4.04 -9.16
N ASN A 73 -12.95 5.12 -9.92
CA ASN A 73 -12.18 5.06 -11.16
C ASN A 73 -10.67 5.09 -10.86
N PHE A 74 -10.01 3.95 -11.03
CA PHE A 74 -8.56 3.79 -10.83
C PHE A 74 -7.69 4.38 -11.95
N LYS A 75 -8.24 5.24 -12.81
CA LYS A 75 -7.45 5.92 -13.84
C LYS A 75 -6.65 7.08 -13.27
N GLU A 76 -5.45 7.25 -13.78
CA GLU A 76 -4.61 8.39 -13.46
C GLU A 76 -5.22 9.69 -13.98
N GLN A 77 -5.01 10.78 -13.26
CA GLN A 77 -5.47 12.11 -13.63
C GLN A 77 -4.30 13.09 -13.65
N PHE A 78 -4.32 14.04 -14.57
CA PHE A 78 -3.39 15.17 -14.60
C PHE A 78 -3.75 16.19 -13.52
N VAL A 79 -2.73 16.74 -12.86
CA VAL A 79 -2.93 17.81 -11.86
C VAL A 79 -1.91 18.92 -12.12
N GLY A 80 -2.44 20.14 -12.27
CA GLY A 80 -1.61 21.33 -12.50
C GLY A 80 -1.01 21.42 -13.91
N GLU A 81 -0.26 22.51 -14.16
CA GLU A 81 0.36 22.81 -15.45
C GLU A 81 1.62 21.97 -15.74
N SER A 82 2.20 21.33 -14.72
CA SER A 82 3.46 20.62 -14.82
C SER A 82 3.32 19.13 -14.52
N PHE A 83 2.89 18.35 -15.51
CA PHE A 83 2.96 16.87 -15.55
C PHE A 83 2.69 16.11 -14.23
N GLY A 84 2.05 16.75 -13.26
CA GLY A 84 1.62 16.14 -12.01
C GLY A 84 0.59 15.04 -12.30
N ARG A 85 0.73 13.90 -11.62
CA ARG A 85 -0.21 12.78 -11.73
C ARG A 85 -0.78 12.46 -10.35
N ILE A 86 -2.05 12.08 -10.35
CA ILE A 86 -2.75 11.58 -9.18
C ILE A 86 -3.67 10.43 -9.59
N ASN A 87 -3.77 9.42 -8.75
CA ASN A 87 -4.79 8.39 -8.82
C ASN A 87 -5.49 8.35 -7.46
N LYS A 88 -6.67 8.99 -7.41
CA LYS A 88 -7.38 9.16 -6.14
C LYS A 88 -7.87 7.83 -5.59
N ALA A 89 -8.40 6.96 -6.45
CA ALA A 89 -8.86 5.63 -6.06
C ALA A 89 -7.71 4.78 -5.48
N GLU A 90 -6.54 4.79 -6.13
CA GLU A 90 -5.36 4.08 -5.63
C GLU A 90 -4.89 4.66 -4.28
N ALA A 91 -4.98 5.98 -4.07
CA ALA A 91 -4.64 6.59 -2.78
C ALA A 91 -5.59 6.14 -1.66
N GLU A 92 -6.90 6.10 -1.93
CA GLU A 92 -7.90 5.60 -0.98
C GLU A 92 -7.66 4.11 -0.67
N LEU A 93 -7.43 3.29 -1.70
CA LEU A 93 -7.09 1.88 -1.54
C LEU A 93 -5.79 1.67 -0.75
N THR A 94 -4.78 2.52 -0.97
CA THR A 94 -3.52 2.47 -0.20
C THR A 94 -3.77 2.65 1.29
N LEU A 95 -4.65 3.59 1.66
CA LEU A 95 -4.97 3.82 3.07
C LEU A 95 -5.91 2.76 3.64
N LEU A 96 -6.83 2.23 2.84
CA LEU A 96 -7.67 1.13 3.25
C LEU A 96 -6.83 -0.12 3.55
N THR A 97 -5.92 -0.48 2.65
CA THR A 97 -4.95 -1.57 2.85
C THR A 97 -4.13 -1.38 4.13
N LEU A 98 -3.65 -0.16 4.39
CA LEU A 98 -2.92 0.13 5.63
C LEU A 98 -3.81 0.00 6.86
N ALA A 99 -5.07 0.45 6.79
CA ALA A 99 -6.01 0.35 7.90
C ALA A 99 -6.33 -1.12 8.22
N GLU A 100 -6.56 -1.95 7.20
CA GLU A 100 -6.75 -3.38 7.36
C GLU A 100 -5.52 -4.06 7.97
N TYR A 101 -4.33 -3.70 7.49
CA TYR A 101 -3.08 -4.25 8.00
C TYR A 101 -2.88 -3.89 9.48
N PHE A 102 -3.11 -2.64 9.87
CA PHE A 102 -3.07 -2.22 11.28
C PHE A 102 -4.15 -2.90 12.13
N THR A 103 -5.32 -3.16 11.57
CA THR A 103 -6.39 -3.89 12.26
C THR A 103 -5.99 -5.34 12.50
N LYS A 104 -5.39 -6.01 11.52
CA LYS A 104 -4.86 -7.38 11.66
C LYS A 104 -3.74 -7.49 12.69
N ILE A 105 -2.83 -6.50 12.76
CA ILE A 105 -1.77 -6.46 13.78
C ILE A 105 -2.35 -6.20 15.16
N GLY A 106 -3.39 -5.37 15.25
CA GLY A 106 -3.99 -4.88 16.49
C GLY A 106 -3.36 -3.55 16.96
N LYS A 107 -4.25 -2.62 17.33
CA LYS A 107 -3.87 -1.25 17.72
C LYS A 107 -2.78 -1.19 18.78
N GLN A 108 -2.94 -2.00 19.85
CA GLN A 108 -2.01 -1.99 20.98
C GLN A 108 -0.59 -2.39 20.50
N ARG A 109 -0.50 -3.47 19.74
CA ARG A 109 0.77 -3.98 19.23
C ARG A 109 1.46 -2.98 18.28
N VAL A 110 0.70 -2.33 17.36
CA VAL A 110 1.26 -1.30 16.47
C VAL A 110 1.93 -0.17 17.26
N ILE A 111 1.30 0.25 18.36
CA ILE A 111 1.78 1.36 19.18
C ILE A 111 2.96 0.94 20.06
N ASP A 112 2.87 -0.18 20.75
CA ASP A 112 3.88 -0.65 21.71
C ASP A 112 5.18 -1.06 21.03
N GLU A 113 5.09 -1.79 19.92
CA GLU A 113 6.24 -2.19 19.10
C GLU A 113 6.72 -1.05 18.19
N ARG A 114 5.97 0.08 18.12
CA ARG A 114 6.27 1.25 17.28
C ARG A 114 6.46 0.87 15.82
N ILE A 115 5.58 0.03 15.28
CA ILE A 115 5.63 -0.40 13.88
C ILE A 115 5.49 0.82 12.99
N ASP A 116 6.58 1.20 12.34
CA ASP A 116 6.65 2.39 11.52
C ASP A 116 6.37 2.08 10.03
N VAL A 117 5.66 3.00 9.39
CA VAL A 117 5.17 2.83 8.03
C VAL A 117 5.65 3.96 7.14
N GLY A 118 6.11 3.61 5.94
CA GLY A 118 6.37 4.53 4.86
C GLY A 118 5.39 4.34 3.72
N ILE A 119 4.78 5.42 3.26
CA ILE A 119 4.01 5.41 2.01
C ILE A 119 4.81 6.22 0.97
N ILE A 120 5.17 5.57 -0.12
CA ILE A 120 6.01 6.15 -1.17
C ILE A 120 5.19 6.29 -2.45
N SER A 121 5.29 7.43 -3.10
CA SER A 121 4.77 7.60 -4.45
C SER A 121 5.75 8.42 -5.31
N PRO A 122 5.88 8.13 -6.61
CA PRO A 122 6.76 8.90 -7.51
C PRO A 122 6.23 10.32 -7.78
N TYR A 123 4.97 10.60 -7.47
CA TYR A 123 4.31 11.87 -7.81
C TYR A 123 3.97 12.69 -6.57
N ARG A 124 4.46 13.93 -6.52
CA ARG A 124 4.19 14.87 -5.41
C ARG A 124 2.70 15.12 -5.16
N ALA A 125 1.89 15.17 -6.23
CA ALA A 125 0.44 15.35 -6.11
C ALA A 125 -0.21 14.20 -5.32
N GLN A 126 0.18 12.95 -5.60
CA GLN A 126 -0.27 11.78 -4.87
C GLN A 126 0.16 11.83 -3.40
N VAL A 127 1.42 12.17 -3.15
CA VAL A 127 1.95 12.33 -1.78
C VAL A 127 1.13 13.35 -0.98
N GLN A 128 0.82 14.51 -1.58
CA GLN A 128 0.02 15.54 -0.92
C GLN A 128 -1.41 15.08 -0.65
N TYR A 129 -1.99 14.34 -1.58
CA TYR A 129 -3.33 13.79 -1.42
C TYR A 129 -3.37 12.75 -0.29
N LEU A 130 -2.46 11.80 -0.28
CA LEU A 130 -2.31 10.81 0.81
C LEU A 130 -2.14 11.47 2.17
N LYS A 131 -1.29 12.50 2.28
CA LYS A 131 -1.11 13.27 3.53
C LYS A 131 -2.43 13.92 4.00
N ARG A 132 -3.24 14.44 3.08
CA ARG A 132 -4.56 15.02 3.43
C ARG A 132 -5.52 13.96 3.94
N LEU A 133 -5.57 12.81 3.28
CA LEU A 133 -6.44 11.70 3.67
C LEU A 133 -6.10 11.16 5.07
N ILE A 134 -4.80 10.95 5.37
CA ILE A 134 -4.35 10.51 6.71
C ILE A 134 -4.78 11.50 7.80
N LYS A 135 -4.78 12.81 7.48
CA LYS A 135 -5.28 13.82 8.42
C LYS A 135 -6.80 13.81 8.55
N LYS A 136 -7.51 13.50 7.46
CA LYS A 136 -8.98 13.46 7.41
C LYS A 136 -9.54 12.25 8.16
N TYR A 137 -8.93 11.08 8.01
CA TYR A 137 -9.46 9.85 8.60
C TYR A 137 -9.10 9.72 10.07
N GLU A 138 -10.11 9.63 10.94
CA GLU A 138 -9.96 9.49 12.39
C GLU A 138 -9.24 8.18 12.78
N PHE A 139 -9.42 7.12 12.01
CA PHE A 139 -8.73 5.85 12.20
C PHE A 139 -7.22 6.04 12.37
N PHE A 140 -6.59 6.90 11.56
CA PHE A 140 -5.15 7.11 11.59
C PHE A 140 -4.67 8.05 12.71
N LYS A 141 -5.57 8.68 13.46
CA LYS A 141 -5.20 9.65 14.50
C LYS A 141 -4.17 9.12 15.51
N PRO A 142 -4.31 7.90 16.08
CA PRO A 142 -3.31 7.35 17.00
C PRO A 142 -1.99 6.98 16.34
N TYR A 143 -1.99 6.73 15.02
CA TYR A 143 -0.84 6.23 14.28
C TYR A 143 -0.07 7.30 13.49
N ARG A 144 -0.55 8.55 13.46
CA ARG A 144 0.02 9.62 12.59
C ARG A 144 1.52 9.83 12.77
N ARG A 145 2.06 9.59 13.97
CA ARG A 145 3.51 9.70 14.25
C ARG A 145 4.32 8.52 13.72
N LEU A 146 3.68 7.41 13.43
CA LEU A 146 4.29 6.20 12.88
C LEU A 146 4.22 6.15 11.34
N ILE A 147 3.42 7.02 10.72
CA ILE A 147 3.20 7.03 9.28
C ILE A 147 3.95 8.20 8.64
N SER A 148 4.82 7.89 7.69
CA SER A 148 5.54 8.86 6.87
C SER A 148 5.11 8.74 5.42
N VAL A 149 4.80 9.85 4.74
CA VAL A 149 4.43 9.84 3.32
C VAL A 149 5.37 10.77 2.56
N ASN A 150 6.05 10.26 1.55
CA ASN A 150 6.98 11.08 0.76
C ASN A 150 7.21 10.51 -0.65
N THR A 151 7.91 11.27 -1.48
CA THR A 151 8.47 10.76 -2.73
C THR A 151 9.65 9.82 -2.45
N VAL A 152 10.09 9.08 -3.47
CA VAL A 152 11.24 8.17 -3.36
C VAL A 152 12.47 8.89 -2.80
N ASP A 153 12.78 10.08 -3.35
CA ASP A 153 13.94 10.86 -2.91
C ASP A 153 13.83 11.31 -1.45
N GLY A 154 12.59 11.55 -0.96
CA GLY A 154 12.34 11.90 0.43
C GLY A 154 12.51 10.74 1.42
N PHE A 155 12.59 9.50 0.93
CA PHE A 155 12.90 8.31 1.73
C PHE A 155 14.34 7.85 1.61
N GLN A 156 15.18 8.57 0.87
CA GLN A 156 16.58 8.20 0.72
C GLN A 156 17.27 8.13 2.10
N GLY A 157 17.93 6.99 2.37
CA GLY A 157 18.60 6.74 3.65
C GLY A 157 17.68 6.40 4.83
N GLN A 158 16.37 6.31 4.62
CA GLN A 158 15.40 5.94 5.65
C GLN A 158 14.79 4.56 5.37
N GLU A 159 14.63 3.76 6.39
CA GLU A 159 13.94 2.46 6.31
C GLU A 159 12.71 2.47 7.23
N ARG A 160 11.73 1.64 6.92
CA ARG A 160 10.51 1.44 7.71
C ARG A 160 10.19 -0.05 7.81
N ASP A 161 9.46 -0.43 8.85
CA ASP A 161 9.01 -1.80 9.00
C ASP A 161 8.10 -2.21 7.85
N VAL A 162 7.18 -1.32 7.48
CA VAL A 162 6.25 -1.53 6.37
C VAL A 162 6.42 -0.40 5.35
N ILE A 163 6.53 -0.76 4.08
CA ILE A 163 6.48 0.20 2.96
C ILE A 163 5.28 -0.13 2.07
N LEU A 164 4.47 0.90 1.81
CA LEU A 164 3.47 0.86 0.74
C LEU A 164 3.95 1.75 -0.41
N ILE A 165 3.89 1.24 -1.64
CA ILE A 165 4.25 2.01 -2.84
C ILE A 165 3.00 2.20 -3.69
N SER A 166 2.56 3.45 -3.86
CA SER A 166 1.48 3.83 -4.76
C SER A 166 2.09 4.28 -6.10
N LEU A 167 1.90 3.47 -7.15
CA LEU A 167 2.52 3.67 -8.47
C LEU A 167 1.83 4.73 -9.30
N VAL A 168 0.54 4.96 -9.09
CA VAL A 168 -0.31 5.99 -9.70
C VAL A 168 -0.66 5.72 -11.16
N ARG A 169 0.28 5.18 -11.95
CA ARG A 169 0.13 5.03 -13.39
C ARG A 169 -0.93 3.99 -13.75
N SER A 170 -1.93 4.44 -14.52
CA SER A 170 -3.03 3.62 -15.02
C SER A 170 -3.54 4.24 -16.32
N ASN A 171 -3.08 3.69 -17.44
CA ASN A 171 -3.41 4.15 -18.79
C ASN A 171 -3.28 3.00 -19.79
N ASP A 172 -3.98 3.14 -20.93
CA ASP A 172 -4.06 2.09 -21.94
C ASP A 172 -2.78 2.01 -22.82
N GLU A 173 -1.94 3.06 -22.80
CA GLU A 173 -0.72 3.13 -23.61
C GLU A 173 0.51 2.50 -22.92
N GLY A 174 0.37 1.93 -21.73
CA GLY A 174 1.48 1.35 -20.97
C GLY A 174 2.59 2.37 -20.62
N GLN A 175 2.23 3.65 -20.54
CA GLN A 175 3.19 4.69 -20.22
C GLN A 175 3.43 4.80 -18.73
N ILE A 176 4.61 4.44 -18.27
CA ILE A 176 4.98 4.42 -16.86
C ILE A 176 5.72 5.68 -16.35
N GLY A 177 6.07 6.61 -17.26
CA GLY A 177 6.65 7.91 -16.88
C GLY A 177 7.93 7.79 -16.04
N PHE A 178 7.96 8.45 -14.89
CA PHE A 178 9.10 8.44 -13.95
C PHE A 178 9.47 7.06 -13.40
N LEU A 179 8.56 6.09 -13.48
CA LEU A 179 8.80 4.72 -13.04
C LEU A 179 9.76 3.95 -13.98
N LYS A 180 10.15 4.54 -15.11
CA LYS A 180 11.26 4.03 -15.97
C LYS A 180 12.63 4.14 -15.28
N ASP A 181 12.78 5.03 -14.31
CA ASP A 181 13.99 5.10 -13.49
C ASP A 181 13.99 3.97 -12.45
N LEU A 182 14.49 2.82 -12.87
CA LEU A 182 14.54 1.62 -12.06
C LEU A 182 15.43 1.76 -10.81
N ARG A 183 16.39 2.70 -10.82
CA ARG A 183 17.22 2.98 -9.64
C ARG A 183 16.36 3.53 -8.50
N ARG A 184 15.43 4.45 -8.82
CA ARG A 184 14.49 4.98 -7.85
C ARG A 184 13.53 3.90 -7.34
N MET A 185 13.03 3.03 -8.23
CA MET A 185 12.17 1.93 -7.80
C MET A 185 12.92 0.96 -6.89
N ASN A 186 14.17 0.64 -7.20
CA ASN A 186 15.02 -0.17 -6.31
C ASN A 186 15.20 0.50 -4.94
N VAL A 187 15.47 1.81 -4.91
CA VAL A 187 15.54 2.56 -3.63
C VAL A 187 14.23 2.43 -2.86
N ALA A 188 13.08 2.63 -3.50
CA ALA A 188 11.78 2.53 -2.85
C ALA A 188 11.53 1.14 -2.23
N MET A 189 11.75 0.08 -3.01
CA MET A 189 11.53 -1.30 -2.56
C MET A 189 12.43 -1.69 -1.40
N THR A 190 13.71 -1.25 -1.44
CA THR A 190 14.69 -1.58 -0.38
C THR A 190 14.52 -0.76 0.88
N ARG A 191 13.50 0.08 0.99
CA ARG A 191 13.16 0.79 2.24
C ARG A 191 12.36 -0.05 3.22
N ALA A 192 11.78 -1.17 2.76
CA ALA A 192 11.02 -2.09 3.61
C ALA A 192 11.96 -3.01 4.41
N ARG A 193 11.79 -3.02 5.74
CA ARG A 193 12.49 -3.96 6.61
C ARG A 193 11.78 -5.31 6.71
N MET A 194 10.45 -5.30 6.73
CA MET A 194 9.64 -6.50 6.99
C MET A 194 8.53 -6.75 5.95
N LYS A 195 7.83 -5.69 5.52
CA LYS A 195 6.70 -5.82 4.60
C LYS A 195 6.75 -4.77 3.51
N LEU A 196 6.62 -5.21 2.27
CA LEU A 196 6.46 -4.36 1.09
C LEU A 196 5.10 -4.63 0.44
N ILE A 197 4.30 -3.59 0.27
CA ILE A 197 3.02 -3.64 -0.44
C ILE A 197 3.10 -2.68 -1.64
N ILE A 198 2.90 -3.19 -2.83
CA ILE A 198 2.88 -2.41 -4.07
C ILE A 198 1.44 -2.30 -4.54
N LEU A 199 0.96 -1.10 -4.80
CA LEU A 199 -0.35 -0.85 -5.40
C LEU A 199 -0.16 -0.22 -6.78
N GLY A 200 -0.79 -0.78 -7.79
CA GLY A 200 -0.69 -0.24 -9.15
C GLY A 200 -1.33 -1.13 -10.19
N ASN A 201 -1.73 -0.50 -11.29
CA ASN A 201 -2.35 -1.16 -12.43
C ASN A 201 -1.36 -2.11 -13.12
N LYS A 202 -1.64 -3.41 -13.02
CA LYS A 202 -0.82 -4.48 -13.59
C LYS A 202 -0.66 -4.30 -15.10
N ASP A 203 -1.74 -4.09 -15.83
CA ASP A 203 -1.71 -4.02 -17.28
C ASP A 203 -0.87 -2.86 -17.80
N THR A 204 -0.97 -1.69 -17.16
CA THR A 204 -0.10 -0.55 -17.46
C THR A 204 1.36 -0.85 -17.11
N MET A 205 1.62 -1.39 -15.94
CA MET A 205 2.98 -1.56 -15.43
C MET A 205 3.74 -2.69 -16.12
N THR A 206 3.07 -3.81 -16.41
CA THR A 206 3.72 -4.99 -17.01
C THR A 206 4.05 -4.84 -18.50
N GLN A 207 3.65 -3.75 -19.14
CA GLN A 207 4.20 -3.36 -20.46
C GLN A 207 5.73 -3.14 -20.37
N HIS A 208 6.26 -2.79 -19.20
CA HIS A 208 7.69 -2.66 -19.00
C HIS A 208 8.28 -3.98 -18.46
N PRO A 209 9.35 -4.54 -19.08
CA PRO A 209 9.89 -5.87 -18.76
C PRO A 209 10.28 -6.05 -17.29
N PHE A 210 10.78 -5.00 -16.63
CA PHE A 210 11.13 -5.04 -15.21
C PHE A 210 9.90 -5.30 -14.33
N TYR A 211 8.80 -4.54 -14.53
CA TYR A 211 7.60 -4.68 -13.72
C TYR A 211 6.85 -5.98 -14.00
N LYS A 212 6.94 -6.48 -15.25
CA LYS A 212 6.44 -7.82 -15.59
C LYS A 212 7.13 -8.90 -14.77
N LYS A 213 8.47 -8.89 -14.73
CA LYS A 213 9.25 -9.84 -13.92
C LYS A 213 8.98 -9.68 -12.42
N LEU A 214 8.80 -8.44 -11.96
CA LEU A 214 8.48 -8.17 -10.55
C LEU A 214 7.12 -8.75 -10.19
N TRP A 215 6.11 -8.54 -11.03
CA TRP A 215 4.78 -9.13 -10.87
C TRP A 215 4.87 -10.66 -10.83
N GLU A 216 5.46 -11.29 -11.83
CA GLU A 216 5.64 -12.74 -11.92
C GLU A 216 6.35 -13.32 -10.69
N TYR A 217 7.36 -12.61 -10.17
CA TYR A 217 8.06 -13.00 -8.96
C TYR A 217 7.15 -12.94 -7.71
N VAL A 218 6.38 -11.86 -7.56
CA VAL A 218 5.45 -11.71 -6.42
C VAL A 218 4.37 -12.80 -6.46
N GLU A 219 3.80 -13.06 -7.63
CA GLU A 219 2.82 -14.14 -7.82
C GLU A 219 3.42 -15.51 -7.46
N ALA A 220 4.64 -15.78 -7.94
CA ALA A 220 5.29 -17.06 -7.66
C ALA A 220 5.56 -17.30 -6.17
N ILE A 221 5.94 -16.28 -5.40
CA ILE A 221 6.17 -16.44 -3.96
C ILE A 221 4.88 -16.51 -3.15
N ASN A 222 3.78 -15.89 -3.64
CA ASN A 222 2.50 -15.90 -2.96
C ASN A 222 1.66 -17.15 -3.27
N ASN A 223 1.94 -17.86 -4.36
CA ASN A 223 1.23 -19.07 -4.76
C ASN A 223 1.94 -20.38 -4.40
N ASN A 224 3.13 -20.33 -3.79
CA ASN A 224 3.94 -21.51 -3.42
C ASN A 224 3.74 -21.99 -1.97
N GLU A 225 2.57 -21.71 -1.36
CA GLU A 225 2.17 -22.25 -0.05
C GLU A 225 1.14 -23.40 -0.15
#